data_60a0e1501f1718b692a1cdb8cc51665c
#
_entry.id   60a0e1501f1718b692a1cdb8cc51665c
#
_cell.length_a   1.000
_cell.length_b   1.000
_cell.length_c   1.000
_cell.angle_alpha   90.00
_cell.angle_beta   90.00
_cell.angle_gamma   90.00
#
_symmetry.space_group_name_H-M   'P 1'
#
loop_
_entity.id
_entity.type
_entity.pdbx_description
1 polymer ?
#
loop_
_entity_poly.entity_id
_entity_poly.type
_entity_poly.pdbx_seq_one_letter_code
_entity_poly.pdbx_strand_id
1 'polypeptide(L)'
;SNEWLAERQCKLALKNAGHICLSVYSSGGFRQLGNATKSVRVPADMKGLKWRVTKSPVEYMLVKNWGAVPVPYDWSQLYQGLQSGVVEGQYVASPWQHVAKLHEVAKYFTEIGGMWSGNILAMDAKQYNALSSQEKKWLHEAADAYGEKVNELDNAWITNGEDAIKATAKEWYVPTDADLSKWRAGAIGAWLDAKGTFEPDVA
;
A
#
# COMPACT_ATOMS: atom_id res chain seq x y z
N SER A 1 -2.46 -11.94 15.57
CA SER A 1 -1.19 -11.20 15.75
C SER A 1 -0.55 -10.97 14.41
N ASN A 2 0.18 -9.87 14.25
CA ASN A 2 0.87 -9.55 13.00
C ASN A 2 2.04 -10.52 12.69
N GLU A 3 2.48 -11.32 13.66
CA GLU A 3 3.54 -12.32 13.52
C GLU A 3 3.23 -13.37 12.46
N TRP A 4 2.00 -13.87 12.41
CA TRP A 4 1.59 -14.84 11.38
C TRP A 4 1.72 -14.28 9.96
N LEU A 5 1.32 -13.01 9.75
CA LEU A 5 1.45 -12.35 8.44
C LEU A 5 2.93 -12.17 8.05
N ALA A 6 3.77 -11.73 8.99
CA ALA A 6 5.20 -11.56 8.77
C ALA A 6 5.88 -12.89 8.43
N GLU A 7 5.60 -13.94 9.22
CA GLU A 7 6.14 -15.28 8.97
C GLU A 7 5.73 -15.81 7.59
N ARG A 8 4.47 -15.61 7.22
CA ARG A 8 3.99 -16.04 5.92
C ARG A 8 4.62 -15.27 4.76
N GLN A 9 4.74 -13.95 4.87
CA GLN A 9 5.43 -13.14 3.86
C GLN A 9 6.88 -13.59 3.67
N CYS A 10 7.58 -13.89 4.76
CA CYS A 10 8.95 -14.40 4.73
C CYS A 10 9.04 -15.76 4.05
N LYS A 11 8.12 -16.69 4.35
CA LYS A 11 8.06 -18.00 3.68
C LYS A 11 7.82 -17.86 2.16
N LEU A 12 6.94 -16.95 1.75
CA LEU A 12 6.65 -16.69 0.34
C LEU A 12 7.81 -16.01 -0.38
N ALA A 13 8.53 -15.09 0.27
CA ALA A 13 9.73 -14.46 -0.28
C ALA A 13 10.82 -15.50 -0.57
N LEU A 14 11.03 -16.48 0.32
CA LEU A 14 11.97 -17.56 0.10
C LEU A 14 11.50 -18.50 -1.02
N LYS A 15 10.24 -18.94 -0.97
CA LYS A 15 9.67 -19.92 -1.92
C LYS A 15 9.64 -19.38 -3.35
N ASN A 16 9.18 -18.14 -3.53
CA ASN A 16 8.85 -17.60 -4.85
C ASN A 16 9.97 -16.73 -5.45
N ALA A 17 10.83 -16.13 -4.62
CA ALA A 17 11.87 -15.22 -5.06
C ALA A 17 13.29 -15.66 -4.64
N GLY A 18 13.43 -16.72 -3.84
CA GLY A 18 14.74 -17.16 -3.34
C GLY A 18 15.41 -16.17 -2.39
N HIS A 19 14.61 -15.39 -1.64
CA HIS A 19 15.10 -14.37 -0.72
C HIS A 19 14.87 -14.78 0.73
N ILE A 20 15.88 -14.61 1.57
CA ILE A 20 15.76 -14.69 3.03
C ILE A 20 15.21 -13.37 3.53
N CYS A 21 14.08 -13.42 4.21
CA CYS A 21 13.50 -12.27 4.86
C CYS A 21 14.24 -12.01 6.19
N LEU A 22 14.65 -10.77 6.40
CA LEU A 22 15.40 -10.34 7.57
C LEU A 22 14.52 -9.55 8.55
N SER A 23 13.60 -8.75 8.03
CA SER A 23 12.66 -7.97 8.85
C SER A 23 11.40 -7.65 8.05
N VAL A 24 10.28 -7.44 8.76
CA VAL A 24 9.02 -6.93 8.20
C VAL A 24 8.65 -5.68 8.98
N TYR A 25 8.39 -4.57 8.28
CA TYR A 25 8.15 -3.28 8.92
C TYR A 25 7.07 -2.48 8.19
N SER A 26 6.48 -1.52 8.89
CA SER A 26 5.50 -0.60 8.32
C SER A 26 6.16 0.36 7.32
N SER A 27 5.40 0.77 6.31
CA SER A 27 5.84 1.73 5.28
C SER A 27 4.75 2.79 5.07
N GLY A 28 4.48 3.57 6.12
CA GLY A 28 3.51 4.64 6.11
C GLY A 28 2.08 4.22 6.48
N GLY A 29 1.91 3.09 7.17
CA GLY A 29 0.62 2.66 7.68
C GLY A 29 -0.38 2.25 6.62
N PHE A 30 -1.64 2.64 6.80
CA PHE A 30 -2.72 2.28 5.87
C PHE A 30 -2.81 3.23 4.68
N ARG A 31 -3.15 2.68 3.51
CA ARG A 31 -3.35 3.45 2.29
C ARG A 31 -4.64 4.24 2.33
N GLN A 32 -4.59 5.43 1.73
CA GLN A 32 -5.72 6.35 1.57
C GLN A 32 -5.94 6.65 0.10
N LEU A 33 -7.19 6.93 -0.28
CA LEU A 33 -7.51 7.35 -1.64
C LEU A 33 -7.11 8.82 -1.83
N GLY A 34 -6.56 9.12 -2.99
CA GLY A 34 -6.32 10.49 -3.43
C GLY A 34 -6.63 10.63 -4.92
N ASN A 35 -7.34 11.69 -5.31
CA ASN A 35 -7.66 11.93 -6.71
C ASN A 35 -7.64 13.41 -7.07
N ALA A 36 -7.52 13.69 -8.39
CA ALA A 36 -7.37 15.02 -8.93
C ALA A 36 -8.70 15.68 -9.31
N THR A 37 -9.81 14.93 -9.41
CA THR A 37 -11.00 15.37 -10.16
C THR A 37 -12.19 15.78 -9.29
N LYS A 38 -12.59 14.95 -8.33
CA LYS A 38 -13.84 15.16 -7.57
C LYS A 38 -13.81 14.50 -6.19
N SER A 39 -14.75 14.87 -5.33
CA SER A 39 -15.02 14.15 -4.09
C SER A 39 -15.39 12.69 -4.36
N VAL A 40 -14.75 11.77 -3.62
CA VAL A 40 -15.01 10.31 -3.66
C VAL A 40 -15.24 9.88 -2.22
N ARG A 41 -16.48 9.72 -1.81
CA ARG A 41 -16.84 9.36 -0.42
C ARG A 41 -17.21 7.89 -0.28
N VAL A 42 -17.76 7.31 -1.34
CA VAL A 42 -18.16 5.90 -1.42
C VAL A 42 -17.73 5.31 -2.75
N PRO A 43 -17.67 3.96 -2.90
CA PRO A 43 -17.26 3.31 -4.14
C PRO A 43 -18.02 3.78 -5.37
N ALA A 44 -19.33 4.08 -5.24
CA ALA A 44 -20.15 4.55 -6.36
C ALA A 44 -19.61 5.83 -7.00
N ASP A 45 -18.92 6.69 -6.24
CA ASP A 45 -18.33 7.93 -6.73
C ASP A 45 -17.10 7.67 -7.62
N MET A 46 -16.48 6.48 -7.54
CA MET A 46 -15.33 6.10 -8.36
C MET A 46 -15.72 5.71 -9.79
N LYS A 47 -17.03 5.55 -10.06
CA LYS A 47 -17.50 5.06 -11.35
C LYS A 47 -16.90 5.82 -12.53
N GLY A 48 -16.19 5.09 -13.38
CA GLY A 48 -15.59 5.62 -14.61
C GLY A 48 -14.28 6.38 -14.43
N LEU A 49 -13.83 6.65 -13.20
CA LEU A 49 -12.52 7.26 -12.97
C LEU A 49 -11.39 6.31 -13.33
N LYS A 50 -10.38 6.81 -14.02
CA LYS A 50 -9.14 6.09 -14.30
C LYS A 50 -8.27 6.07 -13.05
N TRP A 51 -8.22 4.91 -12.39
CA TRP A 51 -7.54 4.76 -11.11
C TRP A 51 -6.23 4.01 -11.27
N ARG A 52 -5.12 4.63 -10.86
CA ARG A 52 -3.81 3.99 -10.89
C ARG A 52 -3.78 2.78 -9.97
N VAL A 53 -3.25 1.70 -10.50
CA VAL A 53 -2.93 0.48 -9.74
C VAL A 53 -1.47 0.07 -10.00
N THR A 54 -0.92 -0.72 -9.09
CA THR A 54 0.35 -1.41 -9.32
C THR A 54 0.16 -2.61 -10.26
N LYS A 55 1.21 -3.38 -10.52
CA LYS A 55 1.11 -4.64 -11.27
C LYS A 55 0.51 -5.79 -10.43
N SER A 56 -0.24 -5.47 -9.37
CA SER A 56 -0.91 -6.44 -8.50
C SER A 56 -2.29 -6.81 -9.06
N PRO A 57 -2.55 -8.10 -9.34
CA PRO A 57 -3.89 -8.56 -9.73
C PRO A 57 -4.96 -8.22 -8.69
N VAL A 58 -4.60 -8.31 -7.40
CA VAL A 58 -5.52 -8.01 -6.29
C VAL A 58 -5.92 -6.54 -6.27
N GLU A 59 -4.95 -5.63 -6.42
CA GLU A 59 -5.23 -4.20 -6.48
C GLU A 59 -6.05 -3.83 -7.71
N TYR A 60 -5.79 -4.48 -8.85
CA TYR A 60 -6.60 -4.35 -10.06
C TYR A 60 -8.05 -4.75 -9.81
N MET A 61 -8.29 -5.92 -9.22
CA MET A 61 -9.63 -6.41 -8.90
C MET A 61 -10.33 -5.51 -7.87
N LEU A 62 -9.60 -5.04 -6.86
CA LEU A 62 -10.12 -4.13 -5.84
C LEU A 62 -10.68 -2.85 -6.46
N VAL A 63 -9.89 -2.18 -7.27
CA VAL A 63 -10.27 -0.94 -7.94
C VAL A 63 -11.44 -1.16 -8.91
N LYS A 64 -11.44 -2.28 -9.64
CA LYS A 64 -12.54 -2.69 -10.50
C LYS A 64 -13.83 -2.93 -9.72
N ASN A 65 -13.77 -3.62 -8.58
CA ASN A 65 -14.94 -3.86 -7.71
C ASN A 65 -15.49 -2.59 -7.08
N TRP A 66 -14.66 -1.57 -6.88
CA TRP A 66 -15.10 -0.23 -6.47
C TRP A 66 -15.71 0.58 -7.62
N GLY A 67 -15.73 0.06 -8.86
CA GLY A 67 -16.36 0.67 -10.02
C GLY A 67 -15.48 1.61 -10.84
N ALA A 68 -14.22 1.79 -10.48
CA ALA A 68 -13.27 2.57 -11.27
C ALA A 68 -12.67 1.73 -12.41
N VAL A 69 -11.98 2.41 -13.32
CA VAL A 69 -11.19 1.81 -14.40
C VAL A 69 -9.74 1.65 -13.90
N PRO A 70 -9.28 0.43 -13.55
CA PRO A 70 -7.92 0.26 -13.08
C PRO A 70 -6.91 0.42 -14.22
N VAL A 71 -5.91 1.26 -13.99
CA VAL A 71 -4.84 1.56 -14.96
C VAL A 71 -3.50 1.20 -14.33
N PRO A 72 -2.84 0.10 -14.75
CA PRO A 72 -1.46 -0.18 -14.33
C PRO A 72 -0.54 0.96 -14.74
N TYR A 73 0.11 1.59 -13.76
CA TYR A 73 0.94 2.76 -14.03
C TYR A 73 2.13 2.83 -13.07
N ASP A 74 3.30 3.14 -13.60
CA ASP A 74 4.53 3.12 -12.82
C ASP A 74 4.59 4.24 -11.78
N TRP A 75 5.16 3.93 -10.62
CA TRP A 75 5.31 4.87 -9.52
C TRP A 75 6.10 6.12 -9.91
N SER A 76 7.20 5.94 -10.63
CA SER A 76 8.07 7.05 -11.05
C SER A 76 7.39 8.08 -11.95
N GLN A 77 6.28 7.71 -12.60
CA GLN A 77 5.53 8.56 -13.52
C GLN A 77 4.19 9.04 -12.92
N LEU A 78 3.86 8.61 -11.70
CA LEU A 78 2.52 8.82 -11.13
C LEU A 78 2.15 10.31 -10.97
N TYR A 79 3.09 11.16 -10.56
CA TYR A 79 2.86 12.61 -10.48
C TYR A 79 2.44 13.18 -11.83
N GLN A 80 3.19 12.88 -12.89
CA GLN A 80 2.90 13.32 -14.24
C GLN A 80 1.58 12.74 -14.78
N GLY A 81 1.31 11.46 -14.45
CA GLY A 81 0.07 10.78 -14.82
C GLY A 81 -1.18 11.45 -14.22
N LEU A 82 -1.11 11.85 -12.94
CA LEU A 82 -2.17 12.61 -12.27
C LEU A 82 -2.30 14.03 -12.82
N GLN A 83 -1.17 14.72 -13.06
CA GLN A 83 -1.16 16.07 -13.57
C GLN A 83 -1.76 16.17 -14.98
N SER A 84 -1.46 15.19 -15.84
CA SER A 84 -1.96 15.14 -17.23
C SER A 84 -3.32 14.46 -17.39
N GLY A 85 -3.88 13.85 -16.32
CA GLY A 85 -5.15 13.13 -16.39
C GLY A 85 -5.09 11.76 -17.09
N VAL A 86 -3.89 11.21 -17.29
CA VAL A 86 -3.72 9.80 -17.75
C VAL A 86 -4.31 8.86 -16.72
N VAL A 87 -4.07 9.15 -15.45
CA VAL A 87 -4.79 8.58 -14.29
C VAL A 87 -5.39 9.71 -13.48
N GLU A 88 -6.53 9.46 -12.84
CA GLU A 88 -7.29 10.49 -12.11
C GLU A 88 -7.21 10.29 -10.60
N GLY A 89 -6.82 9.10 -10.15
CA GLY A 89 -6.68 8.79 -8.73
C GLY A 89 -5.68 7.68 -8.45
N GLN A 90 -5.38 7.50 -7.17
CA GLN A 90 -4.43 6.53 -6.67
C GLN A 90 -4.80 6.08 -5.25
N TYR A 91 -4.22 4.94 -4.80
CA TYR A 91 -4.43 4.34 -3.50
C TYR A 91 -3.08 4.06 -2.84
N VAL A 92 -2.59 5.02 -2.05
CA VAL A 92 -1.23 5.06 -1.50
C VAL A 92 -1.27 5.55 -0.06
N ALA A 93 -0.33 5.13 0.78
CA ALA A 93 -0.19 5.64 2.14
C ALA A 93 0.17 7.15 2.15
N SER A 94 -0.38 7.88 3.09
CA SER A 94 -0.27 9.35 3.16
C SER A 94 1.16 9.89 3.11
N PRO A 95 2.15 9.31 3.83
CA PRO A 95 3.52 9.81 3.76
C PRO A 95 4.12 9.71 2.36
N TRP A 96 3.84 8.63 1.64
CA TRP A 96 4.30 8.44 0.26
C TRP A 96 3.63 9.40 -0.71
N GLN A 97 2.35 9.74 -0.49
CA GLN A 97 1.67 10.78 -1.26
C GLN A 97 2.33 12.15 -1.07
N HIS A 98 2.78 12.44 0.17
CA HIS A 98 3.50 13.67 0.48
C HIS A 98 4.90 13.70 -0.15
N VAL A 99 5.72 12.67 0.09
CA VAL A 99 7.10 12.59 -0.43
C VAL A 99 7.14 12.66 -1.96
N ALA A 100 6.20 11.99 -2.64
CA ALA A 100 6.07 12.04 -4.09
C ALA A 100 5.30 13.26 -4.59
N LYS A 101 4.95 14.20 -3.71
CA LYS A 101 4.23 15.45 -4.02
C LYS A 101 2.87 15.24 -4.71
N LEU A 102 2.27 14.05 -4.59
CA LEU A 102 1.00 13.74 -5.24
C LEU A 102 -0.13 14.66 -4.76
N HIS A 103 -0.05 15.20 -3.53
CA HIS A 103 -0.98 16.17 -2.97
C HIS A 103 -0.96 17.55 -3.67
N GLU A 104 0.05 17.84 -4.48
CA GLU A 104 0.07 19.04 -5.32
C GLU A 104 -0.90 18.93 -6.51
N VAL A 105 -1.12 17.71 -7.02
CA VAL A 105 -1.95 17.43 -8.21
C VAL A 105 -3.26 16.70 -7.85
N ALA A 106 -3.29 15.89 -6.80
CA ALA A 106 -4.52 15.33 -6.22
C ALA A 106 -5.05 16.27 -5.12
N LYS A 107 -6.34 16.56 -5.12
CA LYS A 107 -6.96 17.55 -4.20
C LYS A 107 -8.10 17.00 -3.36
N TYR A 108 -8.56 15.78 -3.64
CA TYR A 108 -9.65 15.12 -2.94
C TYR A 108 -9.15 13.81 -2.34
N PHE A 109 -9.27 13.66 -1.03
CA PHE A 109 -8.75 12.53 -0.28
C PHE A 109 -9.85 11.87 0.54
N THR A 110 -9.75 10.54 0.68
CA THR A 110 -10.68 9.75 1.49
C THR A 110 -9.90 8.76 2.35
N GLU A 111 -10.09 8.87 3.66
CA GLU A 111 -9.38 8.11 4.68
C GLU A 111 -10.05 6.75 4.91
N ILE A 112 -9.91 5.82 3.96
CA ILE A 112 -10.55 4.50 4.08
C ILE A 112 -9.76 3.49 4.91
N GLY A 113 -8.44 3.68 5.09
CA GLY A 113 -7.61 2.80 5.90
C GLY A 113 -7.66 1.32 5.50
N GLY A 114 -7.85 1.03 4.22
CA GLY A 114 -8.29 -0.29 3.79
C GLY A 114 -7.18 -1.31 3.53
N MET A 115 -5.94 -0.87 3.29
CA MET A 115 -4.80 -1.75 3.00
C MET A 115 -3.58 -1.26 3.78
N TRP A 116 -3.00 -2.13 4.58
CA TRP A 116 -1.75 -1.84 5.26
C TRP A 116 -0.58 -1.87 4.27
N SER A 117 0.29 -0.89 4.35
CA SER A 117 1.53 -0.80 3.58
C SER A 117 2.67 -1.33 4.43
N GLY A 118 3.17 -2.51 4.08
CA GLY A 118 4.34 -3.09 4.71
C GLY A 118 5.42 -3.41 3.69
N ASN A 119 6.65 -3.44 4.16
CA ASN A 119 7.82 -3.84 3.40
C ASN A 119 8.54 -4.99 4.10
N ILE A 120 9.28 -5.75 3.32
CA ILE A 120 10.24 -6.72 3.83
C ILE A 120 11.65 -6.25 3.52
N LEU A 121 12.54 -6.38 4.49
CA LEU A 121 13.99 -6.34 4.26
C LEU A 121 14.44 -7.75 3.95
N ALA A 122 15.02 -7.97 2.78
CA ALA A 122 15.37 -9.30 2.33
C ALA A 122 16.73 -9.33 1.63
N MET A 123 17.37 -10.48 1.66
CA MET A 123 18.65 -10.75 1.00
C MET A 123 18.56 -12.00 0.12
N ASP A 124 19.26 -12.03 -1.00
CA ASP A 124 19.37 -13.24 -1.83
C ASP A 124 19.87 -14.42 -1.01
N ALA A 125 19.19 -15.57 -1.14
CA ALA A 125 19.47 -16.75 -0.31
C ALA A 125 20.89 -17.32 -0.52
N LYS A 126 21.45 -17.21 -1.73
CA LYS A 126 22.83 -17.71 -2.00
C LYS A 126 23.85 -16.81 -1.31
N GLN A 127 23.66 -15.49 -1.37
CA GLN A 127 24.51 -14.54 -0.68
C GLN A 127 24.40 -14.72 0.83
N TYR A 128 23.19 -14.84 1.37
CA TYR A 128 22.96 -15.09 2.79
C TYR A 128 23.62 -16.39 3.26
N ASN A 129 23.49 -17.48 2.48
CA ASN A 129 24.06 -18.77 2.85
C ASN A 129 25.59 -18.78 2.81
N ALA A 130 26.22 -17.91 2.02
CA ALA A 130 27.67 -17.74 1.96
C ALA A 130 28.26 -17.00 3.18
N LEU A 131 27.41 -16.30 3.97
CA LEU A 131 27.86 -15.63 5.19
C LEU A 131 28.23 -16.63 6.29
N SER A 132 29.26 -16.29 7.07
CA SER A 132 29.59 -16.98 8.31
C SER A 132 28.46 -16.86 9.36
N SER A 133 28.47 -17.71 10.35
CA SER A 133 27.49 -17.65 11.46
C SER A 133 27.50 -16.28 12.18
N GLN A 134 28.71 -15.69 12.32
CA GLN A 134 28.86 -14.39 12.97
C GLN A 134 28.29 -13.26 12.12
N GLU A 135 28.53 -13.27 10.80
CA GLU A 135 27.96 -12.28 9.88
C GLU A 135 26.43 -12.36 9.80
N LYS A 136 25.87 -13.59 9.78
CA LYS A 136 24.42 -13.80 9.86
C LYS A 136 23.84 -13.21 11.15
N LYS A 137 24.51 -13.41 12.29
CA LYS A 137 24.08 -12.85 13.56
C LYS A 137 24.05 -11.32 13.51
N TRP A 138 25.13 -10.69 13.05
CA TRP A 138 25.18 -9.23 12.91
C TRP A 138 24.13 -8.70 11.94
N LEU A 139 23.87 -9.41 10.84
CA LEU A 139 22.87 -9.02 9.86
C LEU A 139 21.46 -9.04 10.46
N HIS A 140 21.11 -10.07 11.24
CA HIS A 140 19.82 -10.12 11.93
C HIS A 140 19.71 -9.05 12.99
N GLU A 141 20.72 -8.85 13.84
CA GLU A 141 20.72 -7.78 14.86
C GLU A 141 20.52 -6.39 14.22
N ALA A 142 21.18 -6.12 13.08
CA ALA A 142 21.02 -4.88 12.36
C ALA A 142 19.60 -4.74 11.71
N ALA A 143 19.08 -5.84 11.17
CA ALA A 143 17.75 -5.86 10.56
C ALA A 143 16.63 -5.67 11.59
N ASP A 144 16.76 -6.25 12.77
CA ASP A 144 15.82 -6.09 13.88
C ASP A 144 15.83 -4.64 14.38
N ALA A 145 17.03 -4.10 14.67
CA ALA A 145 17.18 -2.71 15.07
C ALA A 145 16.64 -1.70 14.02
N TYR A 146 16.83 -2.01 12.74
CA TYR A 146 16.25 -1.23 11.65
C TYR A 146 14.71 -1.27 11.67
N GLY A 147 14.13 -2.47 11.74
CA GLY A 147 12.67 -2.65 11.77
C GLY A 147 12.01 -1.97 12.96
N GLU A 148 12.61 -2.11 14.16
CA GLU A 148 12.15 -1.42 15.37
C GLU A 148 12.18 0.11 15.19
N LYS A 149 13.30 0.64 14.68
CA LYS A 149 13.45 2.09 14.48
C LYS A 149 12.49 2.65 13.44
N VAL A 150 12.27 1.93 12.35
CA VAL A 150 11.26 2.33 11.35
C VAL A 150 9.88 2.37 11.97
N ASN A 151 9.47 1.34 12.70
CA ASN A 151 8.15 1.28 13.34
C ASN A 151 7.97 2.38 14.41
N GLU A 152 9.03 2.73 15.15
CA GLU A 152 9.02 3.85 16.09
C GLU A 152 8.75 5.20 15.39
N LEU A 153 9.35 5.40 14.23
CA LEU A 153 9.26 6.66 13.47
C LEU A 153 8.00 6.76 12.59
N ASP A 154 7.38 5.63 12.29
CA ASP A 154 6.30 5.54 11.29
C ASP A 154 5.08 6.40 11.67
N ASN A 155 4.68 6.42 12.93
CA ASN A 155 3.54 7.23 13.39
C ASN A 155 3.75 8.73 13.15
N ALA A 156 4.94 9.25 13.45
CA ALA A 156 5.27 10.65 13.20
C ALA A 156 5.32 10.93 11.70
N TRP A 157 5.82 10.00 10.90
CA TRP A 157 5.87 10.12 9.45
C TRP A 157 4.46 10.13 8.83
N ILE A 158 3.56 9.27 9.32
CA ILE A 158 2.13 9.23 8.91
C ILE A 158 1.47 10.58 9.21
N THR A 159 1.58 11.05 10.46
CA THR A 159 0.99 12.33 10.88
C THR A 159 1.49 13.49 10.03
N ASN A 160 2.81 13.61 9.85
CA ASN A 160 3.41 14.66 9.02
C ASN A 160 2.91 14.61 7.55
N GLY A 161 2.78 13.41 6.99
CA GLY A 161 2.26 13.24 5.64
C GLY A 161 0.80 13.65 5.52
N GLU A 162 -0.03 13.27 6.48
CA GLU A 162 -1.44 13.66 6.52
C GLU A 162 -1.64 15.16 6.68
N ASP A 163 -0.90 15.79 7.61
CA ASP A 163 -0.99 17.23 7.85
C ASP A 163 -0.59 18.02 6.60
N ALA A 164 0.47 17.60 5.91
CA ALA A 164 0.89 18.21 4.65
C ALA A 164 -0.17 18.10 3.55
N ILE A 165 -0.84 16.94 3.46
CA ILE A 165 -1.94 16.73 2.51
C ILE A 165 -3.15 17.59 2.89
N LYS A 166 -3.57 17.55 4.16
CA LYS A 166 -4.71 18.32 4.69
C LYS A 166 -4.56 19.82 4.47
N ALA A 167 -3.33 20.34 4.58
CA ALA A 167 -3.02 21.75 4.35
C ALA A 167 -3.27 22.22 2.90
N THR A 168 -3.27 21.32 1.93
CA THR A 168 -3.42 21.66 0.50
C THR A 168 -4.62 21.01 -0.18
N ALA A 169 -5.30 20.10 0.50
CA ALA A 169 -6.49 19.42 0.00
C ALA A 169 -7.68 20.37 -0.15
N LYS A 170 -8.49 20.14 -1.16
CA LYS A 170 -9.84 20.73 -1.25
C LYS A 170 -10.81 19.98 -0.35
N GLU A 171 -10.59 18.70 -0.17
CA GLU A 171 -11.36 17.84 0.72
C GLU A 171 -10.49 16.73 1.29
N TRP A 172 -10.58 16.54 2.59
CA TRP A 172 -10.12 15.35 3.32
C TRP A 172 -11.35 14.75 3.98
N TYR A 173 -11.87 13.68 3.42
CA TYR A 173 -13.07 13.02 3.91
C TYR A 173 -12.74 11.82 4.80
N VAL A 174 -13.26 11.84 6.02
CA VAL A 174 -13.21 10.69 6.95
C VAL A 174 -14.55 9.96 6.84
N PRO A 175 -14.59 8.74 6.30
CA PRO A 175 -15.81 7.99 6.10
C PRO A 175 -16.51 7.65 7.41
N THR A 176 -17.85 7.64 7.39
CA THR A 176 -18.65 7.03 8.44
C THR A 176 -18.55 5.50 8.40
N ASP A 177 -18.96 4.81 9.47
CA ASP A 177 -19.02 3.34 9.49
C ASP A 177 -19.89 2.78 8.36
N ALA A 178 -20.98 3.47 8.02
CA ALA A 178 -21.86 3.10 6.91
C ALA A 178 -21.13 3.20 5.55
N ASP A 179 -20.28 4.19 5.36
CA ASP A 179 -19.50 4.35 4.13
C ASP A 179 -18.34 3.35 4.10
N LEU A 180 -17.65 3.13 5.22
CA LEU A 180 -16.62 2.08 5.32
C LEU A 180 -17.19 0.70 5.01
N SER A 181 -18.42 0.41 5.40
CA SER A 181 -19.09 -0.86 5.07
C SER A 181 -19.25 -1.06 3.56
N LYS A 182 -19.51 0.02 2.80
CA LYS A 182 -19.57 -0.03 1.33
C LYS A 182 -18.19 -0.32 0.71
N TRP A 183 -17.13 0.30 1.26
CA TRP A 183 -15.75 0.03 0.83
C TRP A 183 -15.33 -1.41 1.10
N ARG A 184 -15.66 -1.94 2.28
CA ARG A 184 -15.41 -3.34 2.67
C ARG A 184 -16.14 -4.33 1.76
N ALA A 185 -17.39 -4.05 1.38
CA ALA A 185 -18.15 -4.91 0.47
C ALA A 185 -17.44 -5.09 -0.88
N GLY A 186 -16.91 -4.01 -1.46
CA GLY A 186 -16.10 -4.08 -2.69
C GLY A 186 -14.78 -4.84 -2.50
N ALA A 187 -14.14 -4.69 -1.34
CA ALA A 187 -12.92 -5.42 -1.01
C ALA A 187 -13.17 -6.94 -0.87
N ILE A 188 -14.29 -7.34 -0.26
CA ILE A 188 -14.71 -8.76 -0.18
C ILE A 188 -14.94 -9.32 -1.59
N GLY A 189 -15.62 -8.56 -2.48
CA GLY A 189 -15.79 -8.95 -3.89
C GLY A 189 -14.46 -9.17 -4.59
N ALA A 190 -13.51 -8.25 -4.43
CA ALA A 190 -12.17 -8.38 -5.00
C ALA A 190 -11.39 -9.58 -4.45
N TRP A 191 -11.54 -9.88 -3.16
CA TRP A 191 -10.95 -11.07 -2.54
C TRP A 191 -11.50 -12.36 -3.16
N LEU A 192 -12.83 -12.45 -3.32
CA LEU A 192 -13.48 -13.61 -3.94
C LEU A 192 -13.03 -13.79 -5.40
N ASP A 193 -12.93 -12.70 -6.15
CA ASP A 193 -12.44 -12.72 -7.55
C ASP A 193 -10.97 -13.16 -7.64
N ALA A 194 -10.16 -12.77 -6.65
CA ALA A 194 -8.73 -13.09 -6.60
C ALA A 194 -8.43 -14.47 -5.99
N LYS A 195 -9.42 -15.15 -5.41
CA LYS A 195 -9.23 -16.39 -4.63
C LYS A 195 -8.39 -17.44 -5.34
N GLY A 196 -8.55 -17.61 -6.65
CA GLY A 196 -7.77 -18.55 -7.45
C GLY A 196 -6.31 -18.14 -7.72
N THR A 197 -5.92 -16.94 -7.33
CA THR A 197 -4.53 -16.44 -7.50
C THR A 197 -3.69 -16.59 -6.23
N PHE A 198 -4.30 -16.99 -5.13
CA PHE A 198 -3.62 -17.20 -3.85
C PHE A 198 -3.22 -18.66 -3.64
N GLU A 199 -2.24 -18.87 -2.76
CA GLU A 199 -1.96 -20.21 -2.24
C GLU A 199 -3.19 -20.76 -1.53
N PRO A 200 -3.49 -22.09 -1.61
CA PRO A 200 -4.72 -22.67 -1.09
C PRO A 200 -5.01 -22.41 0.39
N ASP A 201 -3.96 -22.20 1.19
CA ASP A 201 -4.04 -21.91 2.63
C ASP A 201 -4.27 -20.42 2.93
N VAL A 202 -4.38 -19.57 1.91
CA VAL A 202 -4.73 -18.13 2.02
C VAL A 202 -6.12 -17.86 1.46
N ALA A 203 -6.61 -18.74 0.61
CA ALA A 203 -7.85 -18.55 -0.18
C ALA A 203 -9.15 -18.77 0.62
#